data_3bfdc7e2462d26feedc83df7463087ba
#
_entry.id   3bfdc7e2462d26feedc83df7463087ba
#
_cell.length_a   1.000
_cell.length_b   1.000
_cell.length_c   1.000
_cell.angle_alpha   90.00
_cell.angle_beta   90.00
_cell.angle_gamma   90.00
#
_symmetry.space_group_name_H-M   'P 1'
#
loop_
_entity.id
_entity.type
_entity.pdbx_description
1 polymer ?
#
loop_
_entity_poly.entity_id
_entity_poly.type
_entity_poly.pdbx_seq_one_letter_code
_entity_poly.pdbx_strand_id
1 'polypeptide(L)'
;MLPGCATALDKKKCVPRLELKLSFQEGIAPGKNLGEQLDFMEDLEVRGFEPNGRNLPARVNEIRNALSGRDIEVSAICAGFDGFILAEDPAVKASFDKSMREIVAAAGELGSVGVIMVPDFNGQTPCRPHTLDTRNYLCEQLHDLGEFAL
;
A
#
# COMPACT_ATOMS: atom_id res chain seq x y z
N MET A 1 45.11 54.00 -0.24
CA MET A 1 44.61 52.78 0.44
C MET A 1 43.12 52.60 0.11
N LEU A 2 42.82 51.66 -0.75
CA LEU A 2 41.43 51.32 -1.10
C LEU A 2 40.98 50.15 -0.24
N PRO A 3 39.75 50.13 0.38
CA PRO A 3 39.28 49.04 1.16
C PRO A 3 38.83 47.89 0.29
N GLY A 4 39.33 46.70 0.63
CA GLY A 4 39.03 45.45 -0.07
C GLY A 4 37.55 45.08 -0.02
N CYS A 5 37.04 44.78 -1.20
CA CYS A 5 35.72 44.25 -1.41
C CYS A 5 35.71 42.75 -0.94
N ALA A 6 35.15 42.49 0.22
CA ALA A 6 34.90 41.12 0.68
C ALA A 6 33.73 40.56 -0.12
N THR A 7 34.04 39.68 -1.07
CA THR A 7 33.03 38.91 -1.79
C THR A 7 32.28 37.99 -0.82
N ALA A 8 30.99 38.26 -0.66
CA ALA A 8 30.08 37.39 0.07
C ALA A 8 30.03 36.01 -0.61
N LEU A 9 30.57 35.00 0.06
CA LEU A 9 30.40 33.59 -0.31
C LEU A 9 28.92 33.27 -0.34
N ASP A 10 28.45 33.06 -1.54
CA ASP A 10 27.09 32.57 -1.84
C ASP A 10 26.84 31.27 -1.05
N LYS A 11 26.05 31.35 0.03
CA LYS A 11 25.59 30.19 0.76
C LYS A 11 24.68 29.43 -0.22
N LYS A 12 25.22 28.49 -0.98
CA LYS A 12 24.43 27.49 -1.68
C LYS A 12 23.42 26.94 -0.69
N LYS A 13 22.15 27.29 -0.86
CA LYS A 13 21.04 26.67 -0.14
C LYS A 13 21.18 25.17 -0.39
N CYS A 14 21.54 24.42 0.63
CA CYS A 14 21.56 22.96 0.58
C CYS A 14 20.10 22.54 0.34
N VAL A 15 19.76 22.20 -0.89
CA VAL A 15 18.46 21.62 -1.21
C VAL A 15 18.43 20.26 -0.52
N PRO A 16 17.49 19.98 0.35
CA PRO A 16 17.41 18.67 0.99
C PRO A 16 17.35 17.61 -0.10
N ARG A 17 18.31 16.68 -0.07
CA ARG A 17 18.36 15.58 -1.02
C ARG A 17 17.16 14.68 -0.74
N LEU A 18 16.24 14.58 -1.69
CA LEU A 18 15.11 13.66 -1.60
C LEU A 18 15.66 12.23 -1.65
N GLU A 19 15.46 11.50 -0.59
CA GLU A 19 15.75 10.07 -0.54
C GLU A 19 14.50 9.30 -0.98
N LEU A 20 14.59 8.62 -2.12
CA LEU A 20 13.51 7.76 -2.62
C LEU A 20 13.68 6.38 -2.02
N LYS A 21 12.63 5.93 -1.32
CA LYS A 21 12.52 4.55 -0.84
C LYS A 21 11.77 3.72 -1.90
N LEU A 22 12.38 2.63 -2.34
CA LEU A 22 11.77 1.70 -3.29
C LEU A 22 10.98 0.63 -2.54
N SER A 23 9.88 0.21 -3.15
CA SER A 23 9.06 -0.91 -2.71
C SER A 23 8.80 -1.86 -3.87
N PHE A 24 8.81 -3.17 -3.60
CA PHE A 24 8.43 -4.19 -4.56
C PHE A 24 7.13 -4.86 -4.14
N GLN A 25 6.26 -5.04 -5.11
CA GLN A 25 5.07 -5.87 -4.95
C GLN A 25 5.48 -7.34 -4.86
N GLU A 26 4.76 -8.11 -4.07
CA GLU A 26 4.95 -9.55 -3.94
C GLU A 26 4.95 -10.25 -5.32
N GLY A 27 5.92 -11.11 -5.55
CA GLY A 27 6.09 -11.84 -6.80
C GLY A 27 6.88 -11.11 -7.90
N ILE A 28 7.32 -9.85 -7.67
CA ILE A 28 8.19 -9.13 -8.61
C ILE A 28 9.65 -9.56 -8.42
N ALA A 29 10.11 -9.69 -7.17
CA ALA A 29 11.45 -10.18 -6.89
C ALA A 29 11.58 -11.66 -7.25
N PRO A 30 12.71 -12.09 -7.85
CA PRO A 30 12.98 -13.50 -8.09
C PRO A 30 13.16 -14.25 -6.77
N GLY A 31 12.77 -15.51 -6.73
CA GLY A 31 12.87 -16.36 -5.55
C GLY A 31 11.79 -17.44 -5.54
N LYS A 32 12.08 -18.59 -4.95
CA LYS A 32 11.15 -19.73 -4.85
C LYS A 32 10.19 -19.60 -3.68
N ASN A 33 10.51 -18.74 -2.73
CA ASN A 33 9.75 -18.48 -1.52
C ASN A 33 9.94 -17.03 -1.08
N LEU A 34 9.16 -16.58 -0.10
CA LEU A 34 9.21 -15.21 0.39
C LEU A 34 10.59 -14.82 0.92
N GLY A 35 11.28 -15.72 1.63
CA GLY A 35 12.62 -15.44 2.15
C GLY A 35 13.62 -15.10 1.05
N GLU A 36 13.70 -15.94 -0.01
CA GLU A 36 14.59 -15.69 -1.16
C GLU A 36 14.24 -14.38 -1.91
N GLN A 37 12.95 -14.04 -2.00
CA GLN A 37 12.51 -12.77 -2.59
C GLN A 37 12.98 -11.58 -1.76
N LEU A 38 12.87 -11.66 -0.44
CA LEU A 38 13.33 -10.62 0.47
C LEU A 38 14.86 -10.51 0.48
N ASP A 39 15.60 -11.62 0.39
CA ASP A 39 17.07 -11.60 0.23
C ASP A 39 17.47 -10.80 -1.01
N PHE A 40 16.81 -11.05 -2.14
CA PHE A 40 17.05 -10.30 -3.38
C PHE A 40 16.71 -8.81 -3.23
N MET A 41 15.64 -8.47 -2.50
CA MET A 41 15.26 -7.09 -2.24
C MET A 41 16.31 -6.39 -1.37
N GLU A 42 16.87 -7.05 -0.35
CA GLU A 42 17.93 -6.50 0.48
C GLU A 42 19.20 -6.23 -0.33
N ASP A 43 19.60 -7.14 -1.22
CA ASP A 43 20.76 -6.97 -2.12
C ASP A 43 20.62 -5.73 -3.02
N LEU A 44 19.39 -5.31 -3.32
CA LEU A 44 19.07 -4.10 -4.10
C LEU A 44 18.76 -2.86 -3.24
N GLU A 45 18.93 -2.96 -1.93
CA GLU A 45 18.58 -1.87 -0.98
C GLU A 45 17.11 -1.45 -1.06
N VAL A 46 16.20 -2.34 -1.48
CA VAL A 46 14.76 -2.12 -1.49
C VAL A 46 14.24 -2.20 -0.05
N ARG A 47 13.53 -1.16 0.40
CA ARG A 47 13.09 -1.00 1.79
C ARG A 47 11.61 -1.28 2.00
N GLY A 48 10.83 -1.40 0.94
CA GLY A 48 9.40 -1.64 1.00
C GLY A 48 9.00 -2.97 0.39
N PHE A 49 8.13 -3.70 1.08
CA PHE A 49 7.46 -4.89 0.58
C PHE A 49 5.96 -4.65 0.52
N GLU A 50 5.32 -4.97 -0.59
CA GLU A 50 3.89 -4.82 -0.81
C GLU A 50 3.26 -6.21 -1.00
N PRO A 51 2.85 -6.89 0.09
CA PRO A 51 2.23 -8.21 0.01
C PRO A 51 0.85 -8.15 -0.62
N ASN A 52 0.45 -9.26 -1.25
CA ASN A 52 -0.91 -9.44 -1.77
C ASN A 52 -1.90 -9.62 -0.61
N GLY A 53 -3.05 -8.94 -0.69
CA GLY A 53 -4.10 -9.02 0.33
C GLY A 53 -4.86 -10.36 0.35
N ARG A 54 -4.74 -11.20 -0.69
CA ARG A 54 -5.43 -12.49 -0.73
C ARG A 54 -4.91 -13.42 0.38
N ASN A 55 -5.86 -13.90 1.20
CA ASN A 55 -5.56 -14.71 2.38
C ASN A 55 -4.59 -14.05 3.38
N LEU A 56 -4.47 -12.73 3.36
CA LEU A 56 -3.53 -11.98 4.20
C LEU A 56 -3.66 -12.31 5.69
N PRO A 57 -4.87 -12.43 6.29
CA PRO A 57 -5.00 -12.78 7.71
C PRO A 57 -4.31 -14.08 8.11
N ALA A 58 -4.34 -15.08 7.23
CA ALA A 58 -3.66 -16.37 7.48
C ALA A 58 -2.14 -16.28 7.33
N ARG A 59 -1.62 -15.22 6.69
CA ARG A 59 -0.22 -15.04 6.35
C ARG A 59 0.51 -14.02 7.22
N VAL A 60 -0.17 -13.35 8.13
CA VAL A 60 0.42 -12.31 8.98
C VAL A 60 1.68 -12.82 9.69
N ASN A 61 1.63 -13.99 10.31
CA ASN A 61 2.77 -14.55 11.01
C ASN A 61 3.92 -14.98 10.08
N GLU A 62 3.60 -15.52 8.90
CA GLU A 62 4.59 -15.86 7.86
C GLU A 62 5.36 -14.60 7.45
N ILE A 63 4.64 -13.54 7.09
CA ILE A 63 5.22 -12.28 6.62
C ILE A 63 6.04 -11.61 7.74
N ARG A 64 5.49 -11.53 8.95
CA ARG A 64 6.18 -10.95 10.11
C ARG A 64 7.50 -11.69 10.41
N ASN A 65 7.47 -13.02 10.38
CA ASN A 65 8.66 -13.84 10.62
C ASN A 65 9.70 -13.66 9.50
N ALA A 66 9.25 -13.62 8.23
CA ALA A 66 10.14 -13.41 7.10
C ALA A 66 10.81 -12.02 7.11
N LEU A 67 10.13 -10.99 7.61
CA LEU A 67 10.65 -9.63 7.73
C LEU A 67 11.51 -9.42 8.99
N SER A 68 11.45 -10.34 9.95
CA SER A 68 12.16 -10.19 11.22
C SER A 68 13.68 -10.09 11.02
N GLY A 69 14.27 -9.00 11.54
CA GLY A 69 15.71 -8.74 11.44
C GLY A 69 16.17 -8.15 10.10
N ARG A 70 15.24 -7.86 9.19
CA ARG A 70 15.50 -7.19 7.90
C ARG A 70 15.19 -5.70 7.99
N ASP A 71 15.84 -4.91 7.14
CA ASP A 71 15.55 -3.49 6.96
C ASP A 71 14.53 -3.30 5.80
N ILE A 72 13.46 -4.09 5.85
CA ILE A 72 12.33 -4.06 4.92
C ILE A 72 11.05 -3.95 5.75
N GLU A 73 10.19 -3.02 5.38
CA GLU A 73 8.88 -2.78 6.01
C GLU A 73 7.74 -3.10 5.04
N VAL A 74 6.55 -3.40 5.57
CA VAL A 74 5.35 -3.49 4.72
C VAL A 74 4.93 -2.08 4.33
N SER A 75 5.09 -1.75 3.05
CA SER A 75 4.81 -0.42 2.51
C SER A 75 3.33 -0.17 2.25
N ALA A 76 2.63 -1.17 1.73
CA ALA A 76 1.19 -1.17 1.48
C ALA A 76 0.72 -2.61 1.30
N ILE A 77 -0.58 -2.84 1.30
CA ILE A 77 -1.18 -4.12 0.91
C ILE A 77 -1.79 -3.97 -0.48
N CYS A 78 -1.43 -4.85 -1.41
CA CYS A 78 -1.95 -4.82 -2.77
C CYS A 78 -3.25 -5.61 -2.88
N ALA A 79 -4.39 -4.93 -3.01
CA ALA A 79 -5.69 -5.53 -3.36
C ALA A 79 -5.98 -6.88 -2.64
N GLY A 80 -6.54 -7.87 -3.36
CA GLY A 80 -6.74 -9.24 -2.86
C GLY A 80 -8.08 -9.48 -2.17
N PHE A 81 -8.97 -8.48 -2.13
CA PHE A 81 -10.33 -8.59 -1.61
C PHE A 81 -11.24 -9.38 -2.58
N ASP A 82 -12.33 -9.90 -2.04
CA ASP A 82 -13.40 -10.53 -2.81
C ASP A 82 -14.46 -9.48 -3.17
N GLY A 83 -15.18 -9.69 -4.27
CA GLY A 83 -16.21 -8.74 -4.72
C GLY A 83 -15.63 -7.35 -5.05
N PHE A 84 -16.48 -6.34 -4.98
CA PHE A 84 -16.07 -4.93 -5.21
C PHE A 84 -17.07 -3.94 -4.59
N ILE A 85 -16.58 -2.76 -4.23
CA ILE A 85 -17.33 -1.78 -3.43
C ILE A 85 -18.52 -1.18 -4.20
N LEU A 86 -18.45 -1.08 -5.53
CA LEU A 86 -19.50 -0.55 -6.39
C LEU A 86 -20.44 -1.62 -6.97
N ALA A 87 -20.39 -2.86 -6.46
CA ALA A 87 -21.32 -3.90 -6.89
C ALA A 87 -22.79 -3.49 -6.64
N GLU A 88 -23.66 -3.76 -7.62
CA GLU A 88 -25.11 -3.63 -7.46
C GLU A 88 -25.69 -4.83 -6.69
N ASP A 89 -25.10 -6.02 -6.85
CA ASP A 89 -25.48 -7.21 -6.11
C ASP A 89 -25.06 -7.08 -4.64
N PRO A 90 -26.03 -7.10 -3.69
CA PRO A 90 -25.73 -7.00 -2.26
C PRO A 90 -24.82 -8.11 -1.72
N ALA A 91 -24.87 -9.32 -2.31
CA ALA A 91 -24.02 -10.43 -1.88
C ALA A 91 -22.55 -10.20 -2.28
N VAL A 92 -22.31 -9.67 -3.48
CA VAL A 92 -20.97 -9.28 -3.96
C VAL A 92 -20.43 -8.14 -3.11
N LYS A 93 -21.25 -7.12 -2.81
CA LYS A 93 -20.86 -6.02 -1.92
C LYS A 93 -20.54 -6.52 -0.50
N ALA A 94 -21.33 -7.41 0.05
CA ALA A 94 -21.09 -7.98 1.38
C ALA A 94 -19.79 -8.80 1.43
N SER A 95 -19.46 -9.54 0.37
CA SER A 95 -18.17 -10.22 0.24
C SER A 95 -17.00 -9.24 0.26
N PHE A 96 -17.15 -8.11 -0.46
CA PHE A 96 -16.15 -7.03 -0.43
C PHE A 96 -15.98 -6.48 1.00
N ASP A 97 -17.06 -6.10 1.66
CA ASP A 97 -17.00 -5.50 2.99
C ASP A 97 -16.33 -6.40 4.02
N LYS A 98 -16.63 -7.69 3.96
CA LYS A 98 -16.03 -8.69 4.84
C LYS A 98 -14.52 -8.80 4.56
N SER A 99 -14.15 -9.13 3.33
CA SER A 99 -12.75 -9.39 2.96
C SER A 99 -11.88 -8.15 3.12
N MET A 100 -12.41 -6.96 2.81
CA MET A 100 -11.66 -5.71 2.96
C MET A 100 -11.37 -5.40 4.45
N ARG A 101 -12.35 -5.59 5.35
CA ARG A 101 -12.12 -5.40 6.80
C ARG A 101 -11.10 -6.40 7.35
N GLU A 102 -11.14 -7.65 6.90
CA GLU A 102 -10.14 -8.66 7.27
C GLU A 102 -8.72 -8.25 6.78
N ILE A 103 -8.62 -7.70 5.57
CA ILE A 103 -7.34 -7.19 5.02
C ILE A 103 -6.87 -5.97 5.81
N VAL A 104 -7.74 -5.02 6.10
CA VAL A 104 -7.38 -3.80 6.86
C VAL A 104 -6.89 -4.17 8.26
N ALA A 105 -7.55 -5.08 8.96
CA ALA A 105 -7.10 -5.56 10.26
C ALA A 105 -5.71 -6.21 10.18
N ALA A 106 -5.49 -7.10 9.22
CA ALA A 106 -4.19 -7.75 9.01
C ALA A 106 -3.10 -6.76 8.57
N ALA A 107 -3.46 -5.72 7.79
CA ALA A 107 -2.56 -4.63 7.43
C ALA A 107 -2.07 -3.87 8.67
N GLY A 108 -2.97 -3.55 9.59
CA GLY A 108 -2.63 -2.94 10.88
C GLY A 108 -1.68 -3.81 11.71
N GLU A 109 -1.91 -5.13 11.77
CA GLU A 109 -1.01 -6.06 12.45
C GLU A 109 0.40 -6.13 11.83
N LEU A 110 0.53 -5.86 10.53
CA LEU A 110 1.80 -5.82 9.80
C LEU A 110 2.45 -4.43 9.80
N GLY A 111 1.82 -3.41 10.39
CA GLY A 111 2.31 -2.04 10.40
C GLY A 111 2.26 -1.35 9.03
N SER A 112 1.42 -1.84 8.11
CA SER A 112 1.25 -1.25 6.79
C SER A 112 0.64 0.15 6.88
N VAL A 113 1.11 1.07 6.04
CA VAL A 113 0.57 2.45 5.99
C VAL A 113 -0.70 2.58 5.16
N GLY A 114 -1.10 1.53 4.43
CA GLY A 114 -2.33 1.57 3.64
C GLY A 114 -2.65 0.28 2.90
N VAL A 115 -3.86 0.24 2.34
CA VAL A 115 -4.36 -0.83 1.49
C VAL A 115 -4.73 -0.24 0.14
N ILE A 116 -4.21 -0.81 -0.94
CA ILE A 116 -4.53 -0.41 -2.31
C ILE A 116 -5.83 -1.12 -2.71
N MET A 117 -6.79 -0.34 -3.18
CA MET A 117 -8.10 -0.82 -3.58
C MET A 117 -8.53 -0.15 -4.88
N VAL A 118 -9.21 -0.90 -5.73
CA VAL A 118 -9.91 -0.38 -6.91
C VAL A 118 -11.41 -0.49 -6.68
N PRO A 119 -12.22 0.54 -7.04
CA PRO A 119 -13.66 0.55 -6.73
C PRO A 119 -14.46 -0.44 -7.57
N ASP A 120 -14.01 -0.74 -8.76
CA ASP A 120 -14.53 -1.76 -9.66
C ASP A 120 -13.44 -2.26 -10.62
N PHE A 121 -13.76 -3.27 -11.44
CA PHE A 121 -12.87 -3.76 -12.50
C PHE A 121 -13.57 -3.64 -13.85
N ASN A 122 -12.84 -3.23 -14.89
CA ASN A 122 -13.35 -3.17 -16.25
C ASN A 122 -14.01 -4.49 -16.66
N GLY A 123 -15.25 -4.41 -17.15
CA GLY A 123 -16.02 -5.56 -17.57
C GLY A 123 -16.70 -6.34 -16.45
N GLN A 124 -16.57 -5.92 -15.21
CA GLN A 124 -17.36 -6.46 -14.10
C GLN A 124 -18.73 -5.80 -14.08
N THR A 125 -19.77 -6.59 -14.30
CA THR A 125 -21.16 -6.14 -14.27
C THR A 125 -22.01 -7.12 -13.45
N PRO A 126 -23.09 -6.62 -12.82
CA PRO A 126 -23.47 -5.22 -12.74
C PRO A 126 -22.69 -4.44 -11.67
N CYS A 127 -22.24 -3.26 -12.03
CA CYS A 127 -21.73 -2.29 -11.06
C CYS A 127 -22.47 -0.95 -11.20
N ARG A 128 -22.43 -0.14 -10.14
CA ARG A 128 -23.08 1.17 -10.11
C ARG A 128 -22.51 2.06 -11.23
N PRO A 129 -23.35 2.80 -11.96
CA PRO A 129 -22.89 3.69 -13.03
C PRO A 129 -22.05 4.83 -12.46
N HIS A 130 -21.07 5.32 -13.23
CA HIS A 130 -20.15 6.39 -12.82
C HIS A 130 -20.86 7.77 -12.82
N THR A 131 -21.63 8.03 -11.78
CA THR A 131 -22.39 9.27 -11.56
C THR A 131 -21.89 10.00 -10.32
N LEU A 132 -22.38 11.22 -10.10
CA LEU A 132 -22.11 11.98 -8.87
C LEU A 132 -22.65 11.23 -7.63
N ASP A 133 -23.80 10.61 -7.73
CA ASP A 133 -24.40 9.86 -6.62
C ASP A 133 -23.54 8.63 -6.27
N THR A 134 -23.04 7.92 -7.26
CA THR A 134 -22.11 6.79 -7.04
C THR A 134 -20.80 7.27 -6.41
N ARG A 135 -20.28 8.43 -6.82
CA ARG A 135 -19.10 9.03 -6.18
C ARG A 135 -19.36 9.35 -4.71
N ASN A 136 -20.50 9.97 -4.39
CA ASN A 136 -20.87 10.28 -3.01
C ASN A 136 -20.99 9.00 -2.17
N TYR A 137 -21.68 7.99 -2.71
CA TYR A 137 -21.77 6.67 -2.08
C TYR A 137 -20.37 6.08 -1.83
N LEU A 138 -19.46 6.11 -2.80
CA LEU A 138 -18.10 5.62 -2.64
C LEU A 138 -17.36 6.36 -1.52
N CYS A 139 -17.50 7.69 -1.44
CA CYS A 139 -16.90 8.50 -0.38
C CYS A 139 -17.40 8.07 1.02
N GLU A 140 -18.70 7.81 1.16
CA GLU A 140 -19.29 7.31 2.41
C GLU A 140 -18.71 5.95 2.79
N GLN A 141 -18.64 5.01 1.83
CA GLN A 141 -18.08 3.69 2.09
C GLN A 141 -16.60 3.73 2.45
N LEU A 142 -15.82 4.61 1.81
CA LEU A 142 -14.40 4.79 2.13
C LEU A 142 -14.20 5.46 3.50
N HIS A 143 -15.10 6.37 3.88
CA HIS A 143 -15.11 6.95 5.22
C HIS A 143 -15.32 5.87 6.28
N ASP A 144 -16.33 5.00 6.12
CA ASP A 144 -16.61 3.89 7.04
C ASP A 144 -15.43 2.92 7.18
N LEU A 145 -14.73 2.63 6.08
CA LEU A 145 -13.51 1.83 6.11
C LEU A 145 -12.35 2.55 6.80
N GLY A 146 -12.23 3.86 6.62
CA GLY A 146 -11.24 4.69 7.29
C GLY A 146 -11.45 4.74 8.81
N GLU A 147 -12.69 4.92 9.26
CA GLU A 147 -13.03 4.88 10.68
C GLU A 147 -12.76 3.50 11.31
N PHE A 148 -12.96 2.43 10.55
CA PHE A 148 -12.63 1.07 11.01
C PHE A 148 -11.13 0.84 11.14
N ALA A 149 -10.30 1.53 10.36
CA ALA A 149 -8.85 1.38 10.33
C ALA A 149 -8.13 2.12 11.46
N LEU A 150 -8.82 3.06 12.15
CA LEU A 150 -8.29 3.85 13.28
C LEU A 150 -8.39 3.11 14.61
#